data_b5cfc026727389a37ee4b76c87c5961d
#
_entry.id   b5cfc026727389a37ee4b76c87c5961d
#
_cell.length_a   1.000
_cell.length_b   1.000
_cell.length_c   1.000
_cell.angle_alpha   90.00
_cell.angle_beta   90.00
_cell.angle_gamma   90.00
#
_symmetry.space_group_name_H-M   'P 1'
#
loop_
_entity.id
_entity.type
_entity.pdbx_description
1 polymer ?
#
loop_
_entity_poly.entity_id
_entity_poly.type
_entity_poly.pdbx_seq_one_letter_code
_entity_poly.pdbx_strand_id
1 'polypeptide(L)'
;MVRVMRGVFVAGLVLLLSGCGFQLRGAYSLPYESIYLATGDSVIGAGLKRQIRVSGTRIAESKDDASVTFLPSGEMRDTVILSLSSGGRVREKRLRYRYAYRIVDAKGRDLVPQGYVELNRDVSYADSASLAKTQEEDLLWRDMENDLV
;
A
#
# COMPACT_ATOMS: atom_id res chain seq x y z
N MET A 1 25.41 30.39 39.28
CA MET A 1 25.12 30.91 37.93
C MET A 1 25.16 29.82 36.86
N VAL A 2 26.19 28.99 36.74
CA VAL A 2 26.33 27.94 35.69
C VAL A 2 25.19 26.90 35.69
N ARG A 3 24.65 26.53 36.85
CA ARG A 3 23.52 25.54 36.93
C ARG A 3 22.20 26.09 36.38
N VAL A 4 21.92 27.37 36.60
CA VAL A 4 20.71 28.03 36.08
C VAL A 4 20.78 28.16 34.56
N MET A 5 21.96 28.55 34.06
CA MET A 5 22.20 28.71 32.62
C MET A 5 22.09 27.38 31.85
N ARG A 6 22.54 26.24 32.45
CA ARG A 6 22.34 24.90 31.89
C ARG A 6 20.85 24.49 31.85
N GLY A 7 20.09 24.84 32.89
CA GLY A 7 18.65 24.57 32.92
C GLY A 7 17.88 25.29 31.84
N VAL A 8 18.18 26.58 31.62
CA VAL A 8 17.55 27.40 30.59
C VAL A 8 17.91 26.89 29.18
N PHE A 9 19.14 26.44 28.96
CA PHE A 9 19.59 25.91 27.68
C PHE A 9 18.92 24.59 27.35
N VAL A 10 18.78 23.69 28.34
CA VAL A 10 18.05 22.40 28.16
C VAL A 10 16.55 22.63 27.91
N ALA A 11 15.92 23.56 28.64
CA ALA A 11 14.53 23.90 28.43
C ALA A 11 14.29 24.50 27.03
N GLY A 12 15.17 25.35 26.55
CA GLY A 12 15.14 25.94 25.20
C GLY A 12 15.29 24.85 24.12
N LEU A 13 16.18 23.88 24.32
CA LEU A 13 16.39 22.76 23.39
C LEU A 13 15.18 21.84 23.30
N VAL A 14 14.51 21.56 24.45
CA VAL A 14 13.27 20.76 24.51
C VAL A 14 12.12 21.46 23.81
N LEU A 15 12.01 22.79 23.96
CA LEU A 15 11.00 23.60 23.27
C LEU A 15 11.21 23.65 21.74
N LEU A 16 12.46 23.63 21.29
CA LEU A 16 12.79 23.58 19.85
C LEU A 16 12.47 22.20 19.23
N LEU A 17 12.63 21.12 19.99
CA LEU A 17 12.30 19.76 19.55
C LEU A 17 10.78 19.51 19.48
N SER A 18 9.99 20.20 20.30
CA SER A 18 8.51 20.10 20.24
C SER A 18 7.91 20.82 19.01
N GLY A 19 8.65 21.73 18.39
CA GLY A 19 8.23 22.45 17.19
C GLY A 19 8.40 21.69 15.88
N CYS A 20 9.11 20.55 15.86
CA CYS A 20 9.13 19.65 14.72
C CYS A 20 7.77 18.96 14.67
N GLY A 21 6.83 19.45 13.88
CA GLY A 21 5.49 18.92 13.68
C GLY A 21 5.49 17.49 13.10
N PHE A 22 6.12 16.56 13.82
CA PHE A 22 6.13 15.13 13.49
C PHE A 22 4.74 14.58 13.79
N GLN A 23 3.81 14.73 12.84
CA GLN A 23 2.56 14.00 12.88
C GLN A 23 2.83 12.58 12.39
N LEU A 24 2.62 11.59 13.28
CA LEU A 24 2.41 10.22 12.85
C LEU A 24 1.38 10.26 11.72
N ARG A 25 1.65 9.54 10.62
CA ARG A 25 0.74 9.39 9.49
C ARG A 25 -0.62 8.93 10.05
N GLY A 26 -1.49 9.90 10.31
CA GLY A 26 -2.80 9.67 10.94
C GLY A 26 -3.68 8.86 10.01
N ALA A 27 -4.66 8.18 10.59
CA ALA A 27 -5.71 7.54 9.81
C ALA A 27 -6.41 8.63 8.96
N TYR A 28 -6.32 8.50 7.64
CA TYR A 28 -7.08 9.36 6.75
C TYR A 28 -8.56 9.01 6.91
N SER A 29 -9.38 9.98 7.28
CA SER A 29 -10.83 9.80 7.24
C SER A 29 -11.27 9.73 5.78
N LEU A 30 -11.97 8.67 5.41
CA LEU A 30 -12.60 8.60 4.10
C LEU A 30 -13.82 9.53 4.07
N PRO A 31 -14.12 10.19 2.94
CA PRO A 31 -15.26 11.11 2.82
C PRO A 31 -16.60 10.37 2.68
N TYR A 32 -16.70 9.14 3.19
CA TYR A 32 -17.85 8.26 3.06
C TYR A 32 -18.30 7.76 4.43
N GLU A 33 -19.62 7.75 4.69
CA GLU A 33 -20.18 7.21 5.94
C GLU A 33 -19.98 5.69 6.05
N SER A 34 -20.15 4.99 4.92
CA SER A 34 -20.04 3.53 4.88
C SER A 34 -19.56 3.06 3.51
N ILE A 35 -18.84 1.96 3.52
CA ILE A 35 -18.29 1.33 2.32
C ILE A 35 -18.52 -0.18 2.33
N TYR A 36 -18.98 -0.71 1.21
CA TYR A 36 -19.00 -2.13 0.95
C TYR A 36 -17.77 -2.51 0.10
N LEU A 37 -17.07 -3.58 0.48
CA LEU A 37 -15.89 -4.08 -0.24
C LEU A 37 -16.26 -5.34 -1.01
N ALA A 38 -16.39 -5.26 -2.31
CA ALA A 38 -16.66 -6.42 -3.17
C ALA A 38 -15.38 -7.22 -3.49
N THR A 39 -14.52 -7.41 -2.48
CA THR A 39 -13.19 -8.06 -2.63
C THR A 39 -13.20 -9.54 -2.26
N GLY A 40 -14.32 -10.06 -1.72
CA GLY A 40 -14.37 -11.42 -1.18
C GLY A 40 -13.35 -11.64 -0.05
N ASP A 41 -12.87 -12.86 0.09
CA ASP A 41 -11.89 -13.27 1.10
C ASP A 41 -10.44 -13.17 0.58
N SER A 42 -10.12 -12.10 -0.15
CA SER A 42 -8.77 -11.85 -0.66
C SER A 42 -7.86 -11.21 0.39
N VAL A 43 -6.54 -11.37 0.23
CA VAL A 43 -5.51 -10.73 1.08
C VAL A 43 -5.68 -9.21 1.05
N ILE A 44 -5.86 -8.64 -0.15
CA ILE A 44 -6.11 -7.21 -0.36
C ILE A 44 -7.40 -6.78 0.36
N GLY A 45 -8.48 -7.55 0.22
CA GLY A 45 -9.74 -7.27 0.91
C GLY A 45 -9.61 -7.26 2.42
N ALA A 46 -8.87 -8.22 2.99
CA ALA A 46 -8.59 -8.27 4.42
C ALA A 46 -7.75 -7.07 4.89
N GLY A 47 -6.76 -6.67 4.09
CA GLY A 47 -5.94 -5.51 4.34
C GLY A 47 -6.75 -4.21 4.28
N LEU A 48 -7.54 -4.00 3.24
CA LEU A 48 -8.43 -2.85 3.10
C LEU A 48 -9.43 -2.75 4.27
N LYS A 49 -10.01 -3.86 4.69
CA LYS A 49 -10.89 -3.90 5.89
C LYS A 49 -10.18 -3.38 7.14
N ARG A 50 -8.89 -3.75 7.34
CA ARG A 50 -8.11 -3.25 8.48
C ARG A 50 -7.89 -1.75 8.40
N GLN A 51 -7.45 -1.23 7.25
CA GLN A 51 -7.18 0.20 7.06
C GLN A 51 -8.45 1.06 7.18
N ILE A 52 -9.56 0.61 6.60
CA ILE A 52 -10.83 1.31 6.67
C ILE A 52 -11.36 1.37 8.12
N ARG A 53 -11.19 0.31 8.92
CA ARG A 53 -11.55 0.35 10.35
C ARG A 53 -10.76 1.42 11.11
N VAL A 54 -9.48 1.59 10.79
CA VAL A 54 -8.62 2.62 11.40
C VAL A 54 -9.05 4.03 10.97
N SER A 55 -9.60 4.20 9.76
CA SER A 55 -10.11 5.49 9.27
C SER A 55 -11.44 5.92 9.93
N GLY A 56 -12.09 5.03 10.68
CA GLY A 56 -13.38 5.28 11.31
C GLY A 56 -14.60 5.14 10.40
N THR A 57 -14.40 4.77 9.13
CA THR A 57 -15.50 4.53 8.19
C THR A 57 -16.16 3.18 8.46
N ARG A 58 -17.50 3.14 8.47
CA ARG A 58 -18.25 1.89 8.68
C ARG A 58 -18.12 0.97 7.47
N ILE A 59 -17.73 -0.29 7.71
CA ILE A 59 -17.76 -1.33 6.67
C ILE A 59 -19.16 -1.95 6.66
N ALA A 60 -19.85 -1.85 5.53
CA ALA A 60 -21.15 -2.45 5.31
C ALA A 60 -21.02 -3.94 4.97
N GLU A 61 -21.98 -4.76 5.39
CA GLU A 61 -22.02 -6.19 5.10
C GLU A 61 -22.61 -6.49 3.73
N SER A 62 -23.44 -5.59 3.22
CA SER A 62 -24.04 -5.68 1.89
C SER A 62 -23.85 -4.39 1.10
N LYS A 63 -24.00 -4.48 -0.22
CA LYS A 63 -23.98 -3.32 -1.12
C LYS A 63 -25.14 -2.37 -0.82
N ASP A 64 -26.29 -2.89 -0.43
CA ASP A 64 -27.52 -2.10 -0.22
C ASP A 64 -27.44 -1.25 1.05
N ASP A 65 -26.60 -1.64 2.01
CA ASP A 65 -26.38 -0.93 3.28
C ASP A 65 -25.22 0.09 3.20
N ALA A 66 -24.56 0.19 2.04
CA ALA A 66 -23.40 1.02 1.87
C ALA A 66 -23.70 2.32 1.12
N SER A 67 -23.09 3.42 1.56
CA SER A 67 -23.11 4.67 0.80
C SER A 67 -22.29 4.60 -0.47
N VAL A 68 -21.22 3.79 -0.44
CA VAL A 68 -20.35 3.53 -1.60
C VAL A 68 -19.90 2.09 -1.65
N THR A 69 -19.57 1.61 -2.85
CA THR A 69 -19.05 0.25 -3.09
C THR A 69 -17.69 0.33 -3.76
N PHE A 70 -16.69 -0.32 -3.17
CA PHE A 70 -15.40 -0.58 -3.78
C PHE A 70 -15.50 -1.84 -4.65
N LEU A 71 -15.21 -1.70 -5.93
CA LEU A 71 -15.29 -2.77 -6.93
C LEU A 71 -13.91 -3.02 -7.53
N PRO A 72 -13.26 -4.16 -7.20
CA PRO A 72 -12.12 -4.63 -7.97
C PRO A 72 -12.54 -4.86 -9.43
N SER A 73 -11.71 -4.46 -10.38
CA SER A 73 -11.99 -4.63 -11.81
C SER A 73 -10.90 -5.40 -12.56
N GLY A 74 -9.82 -5.77 -11.89
CA GLY A 74 -8.78 -6.63 -12.45
C GLY A 74 -7.52 -6.66 -11.61
N GLU A 75 -6.81 -7.77 -11.74
CA GLU A 75 -5.50 -8.00 -11.15
C GLU A 75 -4.59 -8.58 -12.21
N MET A 76 -3.38 -8.05 -12.33
CA MET A 76 -2.39 -8.53 -13.30
C MET A 76 -1.01 -8.56 -12.65
N ARG A 77 -0.34 -9.69 -12.79
CA ARG A 77 1.07 -9.88 -12.42
C ARG A 77 1.84 -10.25 -13.66
N ASP A 78 2.84 -9.50 -14.00
CA ASP A 78 3.72 -9.79 -15.12
C ASP A 78 5.19 -9.52 -14.78
N THR A 79 6.06 -9.98 -15.65
CA THR A 79 7.51 -9.86 -15.47
C THR A 79 8.13 -9.31 -16.76
N VAL A 80 8.95 -8.27 -16.62
CA VAL A 80 9.67 -7.64 -17.72
C VAL A 80 11.16 -7.90 -17.53
N ILE A 81 11.82 -8.44 -18.55
CA ILE A 81 13.29 -8.60 -18.55
C ILE A 81 13.92 -7.22 -18.76
N LEU A 82 14.76 -6.79 -17.79
CA LEU A 82 15.47 -5.52 -17.85
C LEU A 82 16.85 -5.65 -18.48
N SER A 83 17.57 -6.73 -18.17
CA SER A 83 18.91 -6.94 -18.71
C SER A 83 19.24 -8.42 -18.90
N LEU A 84 20.11 -8.68 -19.88
CA LEU A 84 20.66 -10.00 -20.18
C LEU A 84 22.18 -9.97 -20.03
N SER A 85 22.78 -11.12 -19.69
CA SER A 85 24.22 -11.32 -19.74
C SER A 85 24.71 -11.43 -21.20
N SER A 86 26.04 -11.40 -21.43
CA SER A 86 26.61 -11.65 -22.73
C SER A 86 26.28 -13.04 -23.29
N GLY A 87 25.93 -14.01 -22.45
CA GLY A 87 25.46 -15.35 -22.82
C GLY A 87 23.94 -15.46 -22.97
N GLY A 88 23.19 -14.34 -22.99
CA GLY A 88 21.73 -14.34 -23.19
C GLY A 88 20.90 -14.76 -21.96
N ARG A 89 21.51 -14.91 -20.77
CA ARG A 89 20.79 -15.23 -19.53
C ARG A 89 20.24 -13.98 -18.90
N VAL A 90 19.06 -14.08 -18.26
CA VAL A 90 18.45 -12.98 -17.53
C VAL A 90 19.35 -12.58 -16.35
N ARG A 91 19.73 -11.31 -16.29
CA ARG A 91 20.46 -10.71 -15.17
C ARG A 91 19.56 -9.90 -14.26
N GLU A 92 18.58 -9.22 -14.82
CA GLU A 92 17.63 -8.40 -14.08
C GLU A 92 16.25 -8.52 -14.70
N LYS A 93 15.25 -8.62 -13.87
CA LYS A 93 13.85 -8.53 -14.27
C LYS A 93 13.07 -7.67 -13.30
N ARG A 94 11.99 -7.07 -13.79
CA ARG A 94 11.01 -6.31 -13.04
C ARG A 94 9.76 -7.15 -12.87
N LEU A 95 9.36 -7.35 -11.62
CA LEU A 95 8.05 -7.83 -11.24
C LEU A 95 7.11 -6.63 -11.23
N ARG A 96 6.01 -6.72 -11.94
CA ARG A 96 5.01 -5.65 -12.04
C ARG A 96 3.65 -6.21 -11.61
N TYR A 97 3.04 -5.54 -10.63
CA TYR A 97 1.74 -5.90 -10.10
C TYR A 97 0.79 -4.73 -10.29
N ARG A 98 -0.30 -4.95 -11.01
CA ARG A 98 -1.38 -3.98 -11.21
C ARG A 98 -2.66 -4.48 -10.58
N TYR A 99 -3.30 -3.60 -9.83
CA TYR A 99 -4.60 -3.84 -9.24
C TYR A 99 -5.56 -2.74 -9.68
N ALA A 100 -6.54 -3.11 -10.48
CA ALA A 100 -7.52 -2.18 -11.01
C ALA A 100 -8.78 -2.18 -10.14
N TYR A 101 -9.34 -1.01 -9.92
CA TYR A 101 -10.54 -0.81 -9.12
C TYR A 101 -11.33 0.40 -9.56
N ARG A 102 -12.57 0.49 -9.09
CA ARG A 102 -13.43 1.69 -9.15
C ARG A 102 -14.26 1.79 -7.88
N ILE A 103 -14.78 2.97 -7.58
CA ILE A 103 -15.71 3.19 -6.48
C ILE A 103 -17.01 3.78 -7.06
N VAL A 104 -18.13 3.15 -6.71
CA VAL A 104 -19.45 3.59 -7.16
C VAL A 104 -20.32 4.01 -5.97
N ASP A 105 -21.27 4.92 -6.23
CA ASP A 105 -22.30 5.29 -5.26
C ASP A 105 -23.40 4.19 -5.17
N ALA A 106 -24.37 4.38 -4.27
CA ALA A 106 -25.51 3.48 -4.11
C ALA A 106 -26.37 3.34 -5.37
N LYS A 107 -26.28 4.30 -6.31
CA LYS A 107 -26.99 4.29 -7.60
C LYS A 107 -26.16 3.65 -8.73
N GLY A 108 -24.94 3.21 -8.43
CA GLY A 108 -24.04 2.60 -9.41
C GLY A 108 -23.25 3.58 -10.26
N ARG A 109 -23.27 4.88 -9.96
CA ARG A 109 -22.50 5.91 -10.68
C ARG A 109 -21.07 5.92 -10.15
N ASP A 110 -20.10 6.04 -11.03
CA ASP A 110 -18.69 6.13 -10.66
C ASP A 110 -18.42 7.43 -9.89
N LEU A 111 -18.00 7.29 -8.62
CA LEU A 111 -17.41 8.36 -7.81
C LEU A 111 -15.90 8.44 -8.06
N VAL A 112 -15.27 7.27 -8.16
CA VAL A 112 -13.89 7.11 -8.64
C VAL A 112 -13.98 6.23 -9.89
N PRO A 113 -13.68 6.77 -11.06
CA PRO A 113 -13.69 5.99 -12.29
C PRO A 113 -12.62 4.90 -12.23
N GLN A 114 -12.74 3.91 -13.11
CA GLN A 114 -11.78 2.82 -13.16
C GLN A 114 -10.35 3.34 -13.33
N GLY A 115 -9.52 3.00 -12.36
CA GLY A 115 -8.09 3.27 -12.34
C GLY A 115 -7.33 2.03 -11.87
N TYR A 116 -6.02 2.14 -11.79
CA TYR A 116 -5.19 1.07 -11.24
C TYR A 116 -4.06 1.63 -10.39
N VAL A 117 -3.65 0.83 -9.40
CA VAL A 117 -2.38 1.00 -8.68
C VAL A 117 -1.38 0.03 -9.32
N GLU A 118 -0.18 0.52 -9.60
CA GLU A 118 0.92 -0.30 -10.11
C GLU A 118 2.09 -0.26 -9.11
N LEU A 119 2.57 -1.43 -8.76
CA LEU A 119 3.78 -1.64 -7.96
C LEU A 119 4.83 -2.36 -8.80
N ASN A 120 6.08 -2.00 -8.58
CA ASN A 120 7.22 -2.58 -9.28
C ASN A 120 8.31 -3.00 -8.28
N ARG A 121 8.94 -4.16 -8.52
CA ARG A 121 10.12 -4.65 -7.79
C ARG A 121 11.13 -5.21 -8.78
N ASP A 122 12.38 -4.78 -8.67
CA ASP A 122 13.46 -5.27 -9.52
C ASP A 122 14.20 -6.39 -8.80
N VAL A 123 14.47 -7.47 -9.53
CA VAL A 123 15.16 -8.66 -9.03
C VAL A 123 16.40 -8.89 -9.88
N SER A 124 17.57 -9.00 -9.22
CA SER A 124 18.83 -9.31 -9.86
C SER A 124 19.17 -10.80 -9.70
N TYR A 125 19.69 -11.41 -10.75
CA TYR A 125 20.09 -12.81 -10.78
C TYR A 125 21.63 -12.91 -10.85
N ALA A 126 22.22 -13.64 -9.89
CA ALA A 126 23.59 -14.11 -9.99
C ALA A 126 23.58 -15.58 -10.43
N ASP A 127 24.55 -16.00 -11.21
CA ASP A 127 24.58 -17.31 -11.90
C ASP A 127 24.46 -18.56 -10.99
N SER A 128 24.51 -18.43 -9.67
CA SER A 128 24.66 -19.56 -8.74
C SER A 128 23.44 -19.89 -7.84
N ALA A 129 22.30 -19.22 -7.97
CA ALA A 129 21.24 -19.31 -6.94
C ALA A 129 19.79 -19.37 -7.46
N SER A 130 19.50 -20.23 -8.46
CA SER A 130 18.17 -20.22 -9.09
C SER A 130 17.01 -20.55 -8.14
N LEU A 131 17.15 -21.53 -7.24
CA LEU A 131 16.08 -21.90 -6.30
C LEU A 131 15.81 -20.81 -5.25
N ALA A 132 16.89 -20.22 -4.70
CA ALA A 132 16.77 -19.12 -3.74
C ALA A 132 16.10 -17.90 -4.39
N LYS A 133 16.33 -17.65 -5.66
CA LYS A 133 15.71 -16.56 -6.42
C LYS A 133 14.22 -16.75 -6.66
N THR A 134 13.76 -17.97 -6.89
CA THR A 134 12.33 -18.26 -6.99
C THR A 134 11.61 -17.97 -5.66
N GLN A 135 12.21 -18.35 -4.53
CA GLN A 135 11.66 -18.04 -3.21
C GLN A 135 11.66 -16.52 -2.92
N GLU A 136 12.70 -15.80 -3.33
CA GLU A 136 12.76 -14.34 -3.22
C GLU A 136 11.63 -13.68 -4.01
N GLU A 137 11.36 -14.13 -5.24
CA GLU A 137 10.26 -13.62 -6.04
C GLU A 137 8.90 -13.86 -5.41
N ASP A 138 8.67 -15.06 -4.85
CA ASP A 138 7.42 -15.38 -4.15
C ASP A 138 7.21 -14.47 -2.92
N LEU A 139 8.29 -14.12 -2.21
CA LEU A 139 8.22 -13.16 -1.11
C LEU A 139 7.91 -11.75 -1.62
N LEU A 140 8.57 -11.31 -2.69
CA LEU A 140 8.32 -10.00 -3.28
C LEU A 140 6.88 -9.85 -3.78
N TRP A 141 6.29 -10.88 -4.38
CA TRP A 141 4.87 -10.86 -4.77
C TRP A 141 3.95 -10.67 -3.57
N ARG A 142 4.21 -11.36 -2.45
CA ARG A 142 3.44 -11.20 -1.20
C ARG A 142 3.61 -9.82 -0.60
N ASP A 143 4.84 -9.29 -0.62
CA ASP A 143 5.11 -7.94 -0.14
C ASP A 143 4.37 -6.90 -0.97
N MET A 144 4.36 -7.06 -2.31
CA MET A 144 3.60 -6.18 -3.20
C MET A 144 2.09 -6.24 -2.94
N GLU A 145 1.52 -7.42 -2.63
CA GLU A 145 0.12 -7.54 -2.20
C GLU A 145 -0.17 -6.75 -0.92
N ASN A 146 0.74 -6.81 0.05
CA ASN A 146 0.61 -6.06 1.31
C ASN A 146 0.77 -4.56 1.10
N ASP A 147 1.65 -4.14 0.19
CA ASP A 147 1.91 -2.72 -0.12
C ASP A 147 0.77 -2.05 -0.90
N LEU A 148 -0.13 -2.83 -1.53
CA LEU A 148 -1.32 -2.32 -2.21
C LEU A 148 -2.37 -1.75 -1.25
N VAL A 149 -2.26 -2.00 0.05
CA VAL A 149 -3.20 -1.64 1.10
C VAL A 149 -2.62 -0.56 2.00
#